data_46f83ace585723d768ca566d99549f61
#
_entry.id   46f83ace585723d768ca566d99549f61
#
_cell.length_a   1.000
_cell.length_b   1.000
_cell.length_c   1.000
_cell.angle_alpha   90.00
_cell.angle_beta   90.00
_cell.angle_gamma   90.00
#
_symmetry.space_group_name_H-M   'P 1'
#
loop_
_entity.id
_entity.type
_entity.pdbx_description
1 polymer ?
#
loop_
_entity_poly.entity_id
_entity_poly.type
_entity_poly.pdbx_seq_one_letter_code
_entity_poly.pdbx_strand_id
1 'polypeptide(L)'
;ALLDKCEDPAKMIDQTLRDLREDLAEVKKETANIIADAKSADRQVKECEEEITKYTTAAQNALKAGNDDDARTLIAKKQQYESNLVSYKKTQELTHANADKMRQMHDKLVNDIETLEARRDAIKATVASAKAQEHINKIVSGGDKAKSSMESFERYEKLSLIHI
;
A
#
# COMPACT_ATOMS: atom_id res chain seq x y z
N ALA A 1 27.46 11.21 -16.12
CA ALA A 1 26.02 11.10 -16.37
C ALA A 1 25.36 9.92 -15.64
N LEU A 2 25.94 8.74 -15.66
CA LEU A 2 25.45 7.57 -14.88
C LEU A 2 25.73 7.72 -13.38
N LEU A 3 26.82 8.36 -13.02
CA LEU A 3 27.19 8.65 -11.65
C LEU A 3 26.29 9.73 -11.02
N ASP A 4 25.87 10.74 -11.80
CA ASP A 4 24.95 11.77 -11.33
C ASP A 4 23.55 11.24 -11.00
N LYS A 5 23.09 10.20 -11.70
CA LYS A 5 21.82 9.51 -11.42
C LYS A 5 21.88 8.65 -10.14
N CYS A 6 23.07 8.21 -9.73
CA CYS A 6 23.29 7.43 -8.51
C CYS A 6 23.58 8.29 -7.29
N GLU A 7 23.83 9.61 -7.48
CA GLU A 7 24.30 10.53 -6.43
C GLU A 7 23.20 11.04 -5.48
N ASP A 8 21.90 10.85 -5.82
CA ASP A 8 20.81 11.30 -4.95
C ASP A 8 19.84 10.15 -4.59
N PRO A 9 20.24 9.29 -3.63
CA PRO A 9 19.38 8.21 -3.19
C PRO A 9 18.08 8.70 -2.56
N ALA A 10 18.06 9.90 -1.98
CA ALA A 10 16.85 10.49 -1.41
C ALA A 10 15.82 10.81 -2.52
N LYS A 11 16.26 11.32 -3.67
CA LYS A 11 15.39 11.56 -4.83
C LYS A 11 14.79 10.28 -5.40
N MET A 12 15.60 9.22 -5.49
CA MET A 12 15.14 7.91 -5.95
C MET A 12 14.08 7.34 -5.03
N ILE A 13 14.27 7.45 -3.72
CA ILE A 13 13.31 7.02 -2.71
C ILE A 13 12.02 7.84 -2.80
N ASP A 14 12.13 9.16 -2.94
CA ASP A 14 10.95 10.03 -3.09
C ASP A 14 10.12 9.67 -4.33
N GLN A 15 10.75 9.33 -5.45
CA GLN A 15 10.06 8.87 -6.66
C GLN A 15 9.37 7.52 -6.42
N THR A 16 10.07 6.58 -5.82
CA THR A 16 9.51 5.25 -5.48
C THR A 16 8.33 5.38 -4.51
N LEU A 17 8.43 6.28 -3.52
CA LEU A 17 7.31 6.57 -2.60
C LEU A 17 6.10 7.14 -3.32
N ARG A 18 6.30 8.05 -4.28
CA ARG A 18 5.19 8.55 -5.10
C ARG A 18 4.50 7.44 -5.87
N ASP A 19 5.28 6.58 -6.51
CA ASP A 19 4.77 5.45 -7.27
C ASP A 19 4.01 4.47 -6.38
N LEU A 20 4.54 4.14 -5.20
CA LEU A 20 3.89 3.27 -4.23
C LEU A 20 2.59 3.88 -3.67
N ARG A 21 2.56 5.18 -3.44
CA ARG A 21 1.35 5.87 -2.98
C ARG A 21 0.26 5.91 -4.05
N GLU A 22 0.63 6.05 -5.32
CA GLU A 22 -0.28 5.93 -6.45
C GLU A 22 -0.84 4.50 -6.54
N ASP A 23 0.03 3.49 -6.43
CA ASP A 23 -0.38 2.08 -6.39
C ASP A 23 -1.31 1.80 -5.21
N LEU A 24 -1.02 2.36 -4.04
CA LEU A 24 -1.87 2.22 -2.86
C LEU A 24 -3.25 2.83 -3.08
N ALA A 25 -3.33 3.99 -3.70
CA ALA A 25 -4.61 4.64 -4.01
C ALA A 25 -5.45 3.77 -4.97
N GLU A 26 -4.82 3.18 -5.97
CA GLU A 26 -5.46 2.26 -6.90
C GLU A 26 -5.91 0.97 -6.21
N VAL A 27 -5.06 0.37 -5.37
CA VAL A 27 -5.41 -0.82 -4.59
C VAL A 27 -6.56 -0.55 -3.64
N LYS A 28 -6.60 0.62 -2.99
CA LYS A 28 -7.74 1.03 -2.15
C LYS A 28 -9.05 1.06 -2.93
N LYS A 29 -9.02 1.64 -4.12
CA LYS A 29 -10.19 1.72 -5.01
C LYS A 29 -10.65 0.33 -5.44
N GLU A 30 -9.74 -0.51 -5.91
CA GLU A 30 -10.03 -1.88 -6.31
C GLU A 30 -10.53 -2.74 -5.15
N THR A 31 -9.94 -2.57 -3.98
CA THR A 31 -10.37 -3.27 -2.76
C THR A 31 -11.80 -2.91 -2.40
N ALA A 32 -12.16 -1.62 -2.46
CA ALA A 32 -13.53 -1.17 -2.20
C ALA A 32 -14.53 -1.79 -3.18
N ASN A 33 -14.17 -1.87 -4.48
CA ASN A 33 -15.01 -2.49 -5.50
C ASN A 33 -15.19 -3.99 -5.26
N ILE A 34 -14.13 -4.69 -4.92
CA ILE A 34 -14.17 -6.14 -4.66
C ILE A 34 -14.94 -6.45 -3.38
N ILE A 35 -14.81 -5.62 -2.35
CA ILE A 35 -15.62 -5.75 -1.13
C ILE A 35 -17.11 -5.55 -1.43
N ALA A 36 -17.44 -4.58 -2.30
CA ALA A 36 -18.81 -4.37 -2.74
C ALA A 36 -19.34 -5.58 -3.52
N ASP A 37 -18.53 -6.19 -4.38
CA ASP A 37 -18.88 -7.42 -5.11
C ASP A 37 -19.10 -8.59 -4.15
N ALA A 38 -18.26 -8.74 -3.12
CA ALA A 38 -18.42 -9.76 -2.09
C ALA A 38 -19.75 -9.58 -1.32
N LYS A 39 -20.10 -8.36 -0.97
CA LYS A 39 -21.37 -8.04 -0.29
C LYS A 39 -22.57 -8.32 -1.19
N SER A 40 -22.45 -8.03 -2.49
CA SER A 40 -23.48 -8.34 -3.49
C SER A 40 -23.66 -9.86 -3.62
N ALA A 41 -22.55 -10.61 -3.66
CA ALA A 41 -22.59 -12.07 -3.70
C ALA A 41 -23.24 -12.66 -2.44
N ASP A 42 -22.94 -12.13 -1.26
CA ASP A 42 -23.59 -12.53 -0.01
C ASP A 42 -25.09 -12.32 -0.04
N ARG A 43 -25.55 -11.19 -0.58
CA ARG A 43 -26.98 -10.91 -0.74
C ARG A 43 -27.64 -11.90 -1.69
N GLN A 44 -27.03 -12.21 -2.82
CA GLN A 44 -27.57 -13.17 -3.78
C GLN A 44 -27.72 -14.55 -3.17
N VAL A 45 -26.74 -15.01 -2.41
CA VAL A 45 -26.80 -16.28 -1.68
C VAL A 45 -27.96 -16.25 -0.67
N LYS A 46 -28.06 -15.22 0.13
CA LYS A 46 -29.10 -15.07 1.16
C LYS A 46 -30.50 -15.04 0.55
N GLU A 47 -30.70 -14.23 -0.48
CA GLU A 47 -32.00 -14.14 -1.18
C GLU A 47 -32.39 -15.47 -1.82
N CYS A 48 -31.43 -16.18 -2.40
CA CYS A 48 -31.65 -17.49 -2.99
C CYS A 48 -32.03 -18.53 -1.92
N GLU A 49 -31.35 -18.54 -0.79
CA GLU A 49 -31.67 -19.42 0.34
C GLU A 49 -33.06 -19.12 0.91
N GLU A 50 -33.44 -17.86 1.00
CA GLU A 50 -34.79 -17.45 1.42
C GLU A 50 -35.87 -17.96 0.44
N GLU A 51 -35.63 -17.87 -0.85
CA GLU A 51 -36.53 -18.39 -1.87
C GLU A 51 -36.68 -19.93 -1.78
N ILE A 52 -35.56 -20.63 -1.55
CA ILE A 52 -35.59 -22.09 -1.37
C ILE A 52 -36.45 -22.46 -0.16
N THR A 53 -36.28 -21.77 0.96
CA THR A 53 -37.09 -21.98 2.16
C THR A 53 -38.57 -21.72 1.89
N LYS A 54 -38.90 -20.64 1.19
CA LYS A 54 -40.26 -20.26 0.83
C LYS A 54 -40.92 -21.33 -0.02
N TYR A 55 -40.26 -21.80 -1.08
CA TYR A 55 -40.82 -22.85 -1.97
C TYR A 55 -40.88 -24.20 -1.29
N THR A 56 -39.96 -24.51 -0.38
CA THR A 56 -39.99 -25.72 0.43
C THR A 56 -41.24 -25.74 1.31
N THR A 57 -41.51 -24.65 2.01
CA THR A 57 -42.68 -24.51 2.89
C THR A 57 -43.97 -24.57 2.08
N ALA A 58 -44.01 -23.87 0.95
CA ALA A 58 -45.19 -23.87 0.07
C ALA A 58 -45.48 -25.26 -0.52
N ALA A 59 -44.42 -26.00 -0.91
CA ALA A 59 -44.57 -27.39 -1.40
C ALA A 59 -45.07 -28.34 -0.30
N GLN A 60 -44.59 -28.23 0.90
CA GLN A 60 -45.05 -29.02 2.06
C GLN A 60 -46.52 -28.71 2.35
N ASN A 61 -46.93 -27.45 2.30
CA ASN A 61 -48.32 -27.06 2.52
C ASN A 61 -49.24 -27.61 1.42
N ALA A 62 -48.78 -27.56 0.17
CA ALA A 62 -49.52 -28.09 -0.98
C ALA A 62 -49.72 -29.61 -0.86
N LEU A 63 -48.70 -30.34 -0.44
CA LEU A 63 -48.79 -31.78 -0.19
C LEU A 63 -49.75 -32.10 0.95
N LYS A 64 -49.74 -31.34 2.03
CA LYS A 64 -50.69 -31.49 3.14
C LYS A 64 -52.14 -31.23 2.72
N ALA A 65 -52.34 -30.32 1.79
CA ALA A 65 -53.69 -30.01 1.25
C ALA A 65 -54.12 -30.96 0.17
N GLY A 66 -53.30 -31.91 -0.25
CA GLY A 66 -53.59 -32.86 -1.31
C GLY A 66 -53.43 -32.28 -2.74
N ASN A 67 -52.83 -31.13 -2.89
CA ASN A 67 -52.57 -30.47 -4.15
C ASN A 67 -51.23 -30.90 -4.77
N ASP A 68 -51.17 -32.17 -5.22
CA ASP A 68 -49.93 -32.79 -5.70
C ASP A 68 -49.31 -32.08 -6.93
N ASP A 69 -50.14 -31.60 -7.85
CA ASP A 69 -49.68 -30.90 -9.03
C ASP A 69 -49.04 -29.56 -8.70
N ASP A 70 -49.63 -28.82 -7.76
CA ASP A 70 -49.05 -27.58 -7.26
C ASP A 70 -47.71 -27.84 -6.51
N ALA A 71 -47.67 -28.93 -5.73
CA ALA A 71 -46.46 -29.35 -5.02
C ALA A 71 -45.33 -29.66 -6.00
N ARG A 72 -45.62 -30.35 -7.11
CA ARG A 72 -44.60 -30.64 -8.15
C ARG A 72 -44.04 -29.38 -8.78
N THR A 73 -44.92 -28.42 -9.11
CA THR A 73 -44.51 -27.13 -9.66
C THR A 73 -43.62 -26.36 -8.71
N LEU A 74 -43.98 -26.34 -7.44
CA LEU A 74 -43.18 -25.67 -6.38
C LEU A 74 -41.85 -26.35 -6.14
N ILE A 75 -41.80 -27.68 -6.17
CA ILE A 75 -40.55 -28.45 -6.04
C ILE A 75 -39.61 -28.16 -7.24
N ALA A 76 -40.18 -28.08 -8.45
CA ALA A 76 -39.41 -27.76 -9.65
C ALA A 76 -38.75 -26.36 -9.54
N LYS A 77 -39.48 -25.37 -9.03
CA LYS A 77 -38.92 -24.03 -8.76
C LYS A 77 -37.84 -24.06 -7.66
N LYS A 78 -38.07 -24.81 -6.58
CA LYS A 78 -37.09 -25.03 -5.53
C LYS A 78 -35.80 -25.59 -6.10
N GLN A 79 -35.87 -26.61 -6.94
CA GLN A 79 -34.71 -27.25 -7.57
C GLN A 79 -33.96 -26.27 -8.48
N GLN A 80 -34.66 -25.39 -9.19
CA GLN A 80 -34.02 -24.34 -9.96
C GLN A 80 -33.23 -23.36 -9.10
N TYR A 81 -33.79 -22.91 -7.99
CA TYR A 81 -33.08 -22.06 -7.04
C TYR A 81 -31.93 -22.79 -6.37
N GLU A 82 -32.03 -24.06 -6.03
CA GLU A 82 -30.94 -24.88 -5.51
C GLU A 82 -29.78 -24.97 -6.51
N SER A 83 -30.07 -25.15 -7.78
CA SER A 83 -29.07 -25.12 -8.86
C SER A 83 -28.39 -23.76 -8.96
N ASN A 84 -29.15 -22.67 -8.90
CA ASN A 84 -28.62 -21.31 -8.91
C ASN A 84 -27.77 -21.03 -7.67
N LEU A 85 -28.15 -21.58 -6.50
CA LEU A 85 -27.42 -21.41 -5.27
C LEU A 85 -26.00 -21.95 -5.36
N VAL A 86 -25.81 -23.07 -6.05
CA VAL A 86 -24.46 -23.64 -6.26
C VAL A 86 -23.57 -22.63 -7.00
N SER A 87 -24.07 -21.98 -8.01
CA SER A 87 -23.35 -20.94 -8.76
C SER A 87 -23.09 -19.68 -7.92
N TYR A 88 -24.08 -19.23 -7.18
CA TYR A 88 -23.95 -18.07 -6.29
C TYR A 88 -22.94 -18.31 -5.18
N LYS A 89 -22.89 -19.51 -4.60
CA LYS A 89 -21.89 -19.88 -3.57
C LYS A 89 -20.48 -19.89 -4.15
N LYS A 90 -20.29 -20.36 -5.38
CA LYS A 90 -18.98 -20.30 -6.05
C LYS A 90 -18.54 -18.87 -6.26
N THR A 91 -19.42 -17.99 -6.71
CA THR A 91 -19.13 -16.57 -6.87
C THR A 91 -18.82 -15.92 -5.53
N GLN A 92 -19.57 -16.23 -4.48
CA GLN A 92 -19.33 -15.77 -3.11
C GLN A 92 -17.93 -16.15 -2.63
N GLU A 93 -17.57 -17.41 -2.78
CA GLU A 93 -16.25 -17.91 -2.39
C GLU A 93 -15.12 -17.20 -3.14
N LEU A 94 -15.28 -17.04 -4.45
CA LEU A 94 -14.31 -16.36 -5.29
C LEU A 94 -14.14 -14.87 -4.93
N THR A 95 -15.26 -14.18 -4.74
CA THR A 95 -15.23 -12.74 -4.40
C THR A 95 -14.64 -12.50 -3.01
N HIS A 96 -14.93 -13.35 -2.04
CA HIS A 96 -14.31 -13.28 -0.71
C HIS A 96 -12.82 -13.57 -0.77
N ALA A 97 -12.38 -14.57 -1.53
CA ALA A 97 -10.97 -14.87 -1.71
C ALA A 97 -10.23 -13.70 -2.37
N ASN A 98 -10.84 -13.08 -3.38
CA ASN A 98 -10.27 -11.89 -4.03
C ASN A 98 -10.20 -10.69 -3.09
N ALA A 99 -11.22 -10.48 -2.27
CA ALA A 99 -11.22 -9.42 -1.25
C ALA A 99 -10.09 -9.60 -0.25
N ASP A 100 -9.85 -10.83 0.21
CA ASP A 100 -8.77 -11.15 1.14
C ASP A 100 -7.39 -10.89 0.50
N LYS A 101 -7.20 -11.28 -0.76
CA LYS A 101 -5.96 -11.00 -1.50
C LYS A 101 -5.71 -9.50 -1.62
N MET A 102 -6.73 -8.72 -1.94
CA MET A 102 -6.60 -7.27 -2.06
C MET A 102 -6.30 -6.59 -0.72
N ARG A 103 -6.89 -7.07 0.37
CA ARG A 103 -6.54 -6.59 1.72
C ARG A 103 -5.08 -6.89 2.07
N GLN A 104 -4.59 -8.07 1.73
CA GLN A 104 -3.18 -8.43 1.92
C GLN A 104 -2.25 -7.55 1.09
N MET A 105 -2.58 -7.26 -0.16
CA MET A 105 -1.83 -6.32 -1.00
C MET A 105 -1.82 -4.91 -0.43
N HIS A 106 -2.97 -4.44 0.04
CA HIS A 106 -3.10 -3.14 0.70
C HIS A 106 -2.16 -3.05 1.92
N ASP A 107 -2.23 -4.03 2.81
CA ASP A 107 -1.43 -4.06 4.04
C ASP A 107 0.07 -4.13 3.73
N LYS A 108 0.45 -4.92 2.72
CA LYS A 108 1.82 -5.00 2.25
C LYS A 108 2.33 -3.66 1.72
N LEU A 109 1.53 -2.98 0.89
CA LEU A 109 1.89 -1.66 0.35
C LEU A 109 2.03 -0.62 1.46
N VAL A 110 1.14 -0.59 2.42
CA VAL A 110 1.24 0.30 3.58
C VAL A 110 2.53 0.05 4.34
N ASN A 111 2.85 -1.21 4.59
CA ASN A 111 4.06 -1.60 5.30
C ASN A 111 5.33 -1.23 4.51
N ASP A 112 5.34 -1.48 3.20
CA ASP A 112 6.46 -1.13 2.32
C ASP A 112 6.68 0.39 2.28
N ILE A 113 5.61 1.18 2.23
CA ILE A 113 5.68 2.64 2.28
C ILE A 113 6.28 3.12 3.60
N GLU A 114 5.80 2.61 4.73
CA GLU A 114 6.32 2.96 6.06
C GLU A 114 7.81 2.63 6.18
N THR A 115 8.21 1.45 5.71
CA THR A 115 9.62 1.02 5.70
C THR A 115 10.48 1.94 4.85
N LEU A 116 9.99 2.31 3.68
CA LEU A 116 10.74 3.18 2.77
C LEU A 116 10.81 4.62 3.27
N GLU A 117 9.76 5.12 3.91
CA GLU A 117 9.76 6.43 4.58
C GLU A 117 10.81 6.49 5.69
N ALA A 118 10.91 5.44 6.50
CA ALA A 118 11.95 5.33 7.54
C ALA A 118 13.35 5.33 6.94
N ARG A 119 13.58 4.63 5.82
CA ARG A 119 14.85 4.65 5.09
C ARG A 119 15.16 6.02 4.52
N ARG A 120 14.16 6.69 3.97
CA ARG A 120 14.31 8.07 3.47
C ARG A 120 14.79 9.01 4.58
N ASP A 121 14.15 8.96 5.73
CA ASP A 121 14.48 9.80 6.86
C ASP A 121 15.89 9.50 7.38
N ALA A 122 16.30 8.23 7.44
CA ALA A 122 17.65 7.81 7.81
C ALA A 122 18.69 8.31 6.80
N ILE A 123 18.42 8.23 5.50
CA ILE A 123 19.30 8.71 4.45
C ILE A 123 19.44 10.25 4.51
N LYS A 124 18.33 10.97 4.70
CA LYS A 124 18.36 12.43 4.86
C LYS A 124 19.16 12.85 6.08
N ALA A 125 19.03 12.15 7.19
CA ALA A 125 19.84 12.40 8.40
C ALA A 125 21.33 12.16 8.15
N THR A 126 21.67 11.09 7.45
CA THR A 126 23.06 10.76 7.09
C THR A 126 23.66 11.82 6.16
N VAL A 127 22.91 12.26 5.15
CA VAL A 127 23.35 13.33 4.23
C VAL A 127 23.52 14.65 4.96
N ALA A 128 22.61 15.04 5.84
CA ALA A 128 22.71 16.24 6.65
C ALA A 128 23.94 16.20 7.57
N SER A 129 24.21 15.04 8.18
CA SER A 129 25.39 14.82 9.00
C SER A 129 26.70 14.93 8.20
N ALA A 130 26.73 14.35 7.00
CA ALA A 130 27.88 14.47 6.09
C ALA A 130 28.13 15.91 5.64
N LYS A 131 27.07 16.67 5.34
CA LYS A 131 27.17 18.09 4.99
C LYS A 131 27.65 18.94 6.15
N ALA A 132 27.18 18.67 7.37
CA ALA A 132 27.66 19.34 8.58
C ALA A 132 29.14 19.06 8.82
N GLN A 133 29.60 17.83 8.65
CA GLN A 133 30.99 17.45 8.77
C GLN A 133 31.86 18.12 7.70
N GLU A 134 31.42 18.19 6.48
CA GLU A 134 32.08 18.91 5.40
C GLU A 134 32.23 20.40 5.70
N HIS A 135 31.20 21.02 6.26
CA HIS A 135 31.21 22.43 6.67
C HIS A 135 32.22 22.66 7.81
N ILE A 136 32.25 21.78 8.81
CA ILE A 136 33.23 21.82 9.88
C ILE A 136 34.67 21.69 9.35
N ASN A 137 34.89 20.76 8.42
CA ASN A 137 36.17 20.55 7.77
C ASN A 137 36.64 21.80 6.99
N LYS A 138 35.73 22.48 6.31
CA LYS A 138 36.01 23.75 5.63
C LYS A 138 36.40 24.85 6.61
N ILE A 139 35.72 24.98 7.73
CA ILE A 139 36.02 25.95 8.79
C ILE A 139 37.43 25.66 9.39
N VAL A 140 37.71 24.41 9.71
CA VAL A 140 39.01 23.98 10.24
C VAL A 140 40.12 24.26 9.21
N SER A 141 39.92 23.92 7.94
CA SER A 141 40.86 24.21 6.86
C SER A 141 41.08 25.72 6.67
N GLY A 142 40.01 26.51 6.74
CA GLY A 142 40.07 27.96 6.68
C GLY A 142 40.79 28.58 7.86
N GLY A 143 40.58 28.04 9.06
CA GLY A 143 41.27 28.42 10.27
C GLY A 143 42.78 28.15 10.18
N ASP A 144 43.17 26.99 9.71
CA ASP A 144 44.55 26.61 9.45
C ASP A 144 45.24 27.53 8.43
N LYS A 145 44.55 27.86 7.36
CA LYS A 145 45.03 28.83 6.35
C LYS A 145 45.20 30.22 6.93
N ALA A 146 44.25 30.70 7.70
CA ALA A 146 44.34 32.00 8.37
C ALA A 146 45.51 32.06 9.35
N LYS A 147 45.69 30.99 10.13
CA LYS A 147 46.81 30.83 11.05
C LYS A 147 48.15 30.80 10.33
N SER A 148 48.25 30.06 9.23
CA SER A 148 49.43 30.01 8.38
C SER A 148 49.76 31.36 7.76
N SER A 149 48.75 32.10 7.31
CA SER A 149 48.89 33.45 6.76
C SER A 149 49.35 34.46 7.83
N MET A 150 48.82 34.36 9.04
CA MET A 150 49.26 35.19 10.16
C MET A 150 50.70 34.88 10.57
N GLU A 151 51.11 33.64 10.61
CA GLU A 151 52.50 33.24 10.89
C GLU A 151 53.44 33.74 9.82
N SER A 152 53.05 33.72 8.56
CA SER A 152 53.83 34.30 7.45
C SER A 152 53.97 35.82 7.59
N PHE A 153 52.89 36.50 7.98
CA PHE A 153 52.86 37.95 8.20
C PHE A 153 53.77 38.35 9.37
N GLU A 154 53.71 37.65 10.47
CA GLU A 154 54.57 37.86 11.65
C GLU A 154 56.03 37.65 11.28
N ARG A 155 56.33 36.68 10.44
CA ARG A 155 57.69 36.41 9.95
C ARG A 155 58.22 37.57 9.07
N TYR A 156 57.37 38.12 8.20
CA TYR A 156 57.68 39.29 7.41
C TYR A 156 57.93 40.54 8.26
N GLU A 157 57.15 40.76 9.27
CA GLU A 157 57.26 41.86 10.20
C GLU A 157 58.59 41.79 10.99
N LYS A 158 58.98 40.63 11.47
CA LYS A 158 60.29 40.41 12.14
C LYS A 158 61.47 40.66 11.21
N LEU A 159 61.39 40.23 9.94
CA LEU A 159 62.43 40.47 8.96
C LEU A 159 62.52 41.93 8.62
N SER A 160 61.47 42.68 8.56
CA SER A 160 61.45 44.13 8.35
C SER A 160 62.09 44.89 9.48
N LEU A 161 61.86 44.48 10.72
CA LEU A 161 62.49 45.06 11.93
C LEU A 161 64.05 44.82 12.04
N ILE A 162 64.49 43.71 11.49
CA ILE A 162 65.93 43.39 11.46
C ILE A 162 66.70 44.18 10.44
N HIS A 163 66.09 44.67 9.36
CA HIS A 163 66.70 45.50 8.31
C HIS A 163 66.74 46.98 8.61
N ILE A 164 66.18 47.42 9.67
CA ILE A 164 66.24 48.78 10.18
C ILE A 164 67.33 48.85 11.27
#